data_72c659007cbf8a7b8070f0e37a58a58b
#
_entry.id   72c659007cbf8a7b8070f0e37a58a58b
#
_cell.length_a   1.000
_cell.length_b   1.000
_cell.length_c   1.000
_cell.angle_alpha   90.00
_cell.angle_beta   90.00
_cell.angle_gamma   90.00
#
_symmetry.space_group_name_H-M   'P 1'
#
loop_
_entity.id
_entity.type
_entity.pdbx_description
1 polymer ?
#
loop_
_entity_poly.entity_id
_entity_poly.type
_entity_poly.pdbx_seq_one_letter_code
_entity_poly.pdbx_strand_id
1 'polypeptide(L)'
;MVQNLNRYHVDTYLQGSYKNSTNVRQDSDVDINSRTAEVYIGETEKLSQTQRSLYESKTSVGGFTFQQYRSDVLAALRAKYQTVYDGNKAITIPGNSSRLNADVLPCVEYRYYWNYTGRTSDYSKGIAFYSKQGKLYVNFPDQHYENLTSKNGNTGGKLKGCVRIFKRIRNAMVEEGTWRKERSPSYYLECLLWNVPTHIFSDSYEIVVPDVLKYLYTDLKEKRDGGDLRSYKQANDIYVLFHSEFWNVGDAIDFVSQVWDYIYRN
;
A
#
# COMPACT_ATOMS: atom_id res chain seq x y z
N MET A 1 -3.29 29.13 -7.26
CA MET A 1 -2.75 27.78 -7.28
C MET A 1 -2.21 27.59 -8.67
N VAL A 2 -1.04 27.79 -8.81
CA VAL A 2 0.06 26.92 -9.03
C VAL A 2 0.49 27.02 -10.49
N GLN A 3 1.02 28.19 -10.86
CA GLN A 3 1.65 28.38 -12.20
C GLN A 3 2.74 27.31 -12.47
N ASN A 4 3.41 26.80 -11.43
CA ASN A 4 4.49 25.81 -11.60
C ASN A 4 4.01 24.37 -11.84
N LEU A 5 2.78 24.00 -11.49
CA LEU A 5 2.25 22.66 -11.75
C LEU A 5 1.50 22.53 -13.07
N ASN A 6 1.19 23.65 -13.76
CA ASN A 6 0.50 23.61 -15.06
C ASN A 6 1.32 22.95 -16.18
N ARG A 7 2.63 22.83 -16.00
CA ARG A 7 3.53 22.11 -16.92
C ARG A 7 3.49 20.59 -16.78
N TYR A 8 2.85 20.09 -15.69
CA TYR A 8 2.67 18.67 -15.46
C TYR A 8 1.18 18.33 -15.61
N HIS A 9 0.85 17.27 -16.30
CA HIS A 9 -0.49 16.70 -16.20
C HIS A 9 -0.59 15.95 -14.87
N VAL A 10 -1.21 16.60 -13.88
CA VAL A 10 -1.27 16.11 -12.51
C VAL A 10 -2.64 15.50 -12.22
N ASP A 11 -2.65 14.22 -11.93
CA ASP A 11 -3.80 13.54 -11.35
C ASP A 11 -3.68 13.59 -9.81
N THR A 12 -4.76 13.97 -9.13
CA THR A 12 -4.84 13.97 -7.68
C THR A 12 -5.97 13.04 -7.22
N TYR A 13 -5.65 12.03 -6.42
CA TYR A 13 -6.64 11.06 -5.95
C TYR A 13 -6.27 10.46 -4.59
N LEU A 14 -7.29 9.97 -3.89
CA LEU A 14 -7.11 9.31 -2.60
C LEU A 14 -6.44 7.95 -2.77
N GLN A 15 -5.62 7.57 -1.79
CA GLN A 15 -5.12 6.21 -1.59
C GLN A 15 -5.28 5.79 -0.12
N GLY A 16 -4.69 4.64 0.25
CA GLY A 16 -4.59 4.17 1.63
C GLY A 16 -5.93 3.84 2.26
N SER A 17 -6.02 4.00 3.56
CA SER A 17 -7.14 3.49 4.34
C SER A 17 -8.47 4.20 4.06
N TYR A 18 -8.45 5.48 3.68
CA TYR A 18 -9.66 6.21 3.32
C TYR A 18 -10.26 5.71 2.01
N LYS A 19 -9.43 5.53 0.95
CA LYS A 19 -9.90 4.95 -0.32
C LYS A 19 -10.43 3.53 -0.12
N ASN A 20 -9.74 2.75 0.70
CA ASN A 20 -10.06 1.34 0.94
C ASN A 20 -11.21 1.12 1.94
N SER A 21 -11.71 2.16 2.62
CA SER A 21 -12.69 2.06 3.71
C SER A 21 -12.22 1.12 4.85
N THR A 22 -10.93 1.16 5.15
CA THR A 22 -10.25 0.40 6.21
C THR A 22 -9.67 1.30 7.30
N ASN A 23 -10.00 2.59 7.26
CA ASN A 23 -9.56 3.57 8.25
C ASN A 23 -10.19 3.32 9.63
N VAL A 24 -9.44 3.62 10.68
CA VAL A 24 -9.87 3.63 12.08
C VAL A 24 -9.53 4.99 12.68
N ARG A 25 -10.33 5.47 13.64
CA ARG A 25 -10.29 6.87 14.13
C ARG A 25 -8.91 7.36 14.57
N GLN A 26 -8.07 6.49 15.11
CA GLN A 26 -6.75 6.83 15.65
C GLN A 26 -5.63 6.85 14.60
N ASP A 27 -5.87 6.34 13.38
CA ASP A 27 -4.88 6.20 12.30
C ASP A 27 -5.26 6.98 11.04
N SER A 28 -5.92 8.12 11.18
CA SER A 28 -6.70 8.70 10.06
C SER A 28 -6.04 9.92 9.42
N ASP A 29 -4.82 9.80 8.93
CA ASP A 29 -4.31 10.75 7.94
C ASP A 29 -4.91 10.43 6.58
N VAL A 30 -5.23 11.45 5.82
CA VAL A 30 -5.76 11.30 4.46
C VAL A 30 -4.59 11.20 3.50
N ASP A 31 -4.40 10.03 2.90
CA ASP A 31 -3.35 9.81 1.91
C ASP A 31 -3.82 10.30 0.52
N ILE A 32 -3.07 11.19 -0.09
CA ILE A 32 -3.37 11.80 -1.40
C ILE A 32 -2.19 11.59 -2.32
N ASN A 33 -2.39 10.90 -3.44
CA ASN A 33 -1.43 10.88 -4.53
C ASN A 33 -1.50 12.17 -5.34
N SER A 34 -0.35 12.77 -5.61
CA SER A 34 -0.15 13.77 -6.64
C SER A 34 0.74 13.12 -7.71
N ARG A 35 0.10 12.58 -8.76
CA ARG A 35 0.78 11.81 -9.81
C ARG A 35 0.90 12.63 -11.08
N THR A 36 2.09 12.62 -11.69
CA THR A 36 2.25 13.03 -13.08
C THR A 36 2.47 11.81 -13.98
N ALA A 37 1.91 11.82 -15.17
CA ALA A 37 2.11 10.81 -16.21
C ALA A 37 3.05 11.30 -17.34
N GLU A 38 3.56 12.53 -17.27
CA GLU A 38 4.50 13.10 -18.26
C GLU A 38 5.83 12.32 -18.32
N VAL A 39 6.24 11.78 -17.19
CA VAL A 39 7.36 10.85 -17.08
C VAL A 39 6.90 9.62 -16.33
N TYR A 40 7.48 8.48 -16.67
CA TYR A 40 7.22 7.23 -15.98
C TYR A 40 8.50 6.45 -15.72
N ILE A 41 8.45 5.53 -14.76
CA ILE A 41 9.51 4.55 -14.53
C ILE A 41 9.02 3.21 -15.08
N GLY A 42 9.76 2.67 -16.04
CA GLY A 42 9.48 1.35 -16.63
C GLY A 42 10.35 0.27 -16.01
N GLU A 43 9.70 -0.79 -15.54
CA GLU A 43 10.38 -2.02 -15.10
C GLU A 43 10.24 -3.08 -16.20
N THR A 44 11.37 -3.59 -16.65
CA THR A 44 11.46 -4.47 -17.83
C THR A 44 12.03 -5.86 -17.49
N GLU A 45 12.14 -6.20 -16.20
CA GLU A 45 12.74 -7.46 -15.75
C GLU A 45 12.07 -8.71 -16.38
N LYS A 46 10.74 -8.67 -16.55
CA LYS A 46 9.98 -9.77 -17.16
C LYS A 46 10.03 -9.83 -18.70
N LEU A 47 10.55 -8.79 -19.34
CA LEU A 47 10.67 -8.78 -20.80
C LEU A 47 11.82 -9.68 -21.25
N SER A 48 11.63 -10.35 -22.40
CA SER A 48 12.73 -11.02 -23.10
C SER A 48 13.82 -10.01 -23.51
N GLN A 49 15.02 -10.48 -23.79
CA GLN A 49 16.12 -9.60 -24.22
C GLN A 49 15.74 -8.78 -25.46
N THR A 50 15.08 -9.40 -26.44
CA THR A 50 14.62 -8.73 -27.67
C THR A 50 13.60 -7.63 -27.37
N GLN A 51 12.64 -7.90 -26.50
CA GLN A 51 11.62 -6.92 -26.10
C GLN A 51 12.25 -5.76 -25.30
N ARG A 52 13.23 -6.06 -24.45
CA ARG A 52 13.96 -5.04 -23.67
C ARG A 52 14.75 -4.11 -24.58
N SER A 53 15.52 -4.66 -25.52
CA SER A 53 16.25 -3.84 -26.49
C SER A 53 15.31 -2.98 -27.35
N LEU A 54 14.15 -3.53 -27.72
CA LEU A 54 13.13 -2.77 -28.46
C LEU A 54 12.55 -1.64 -27.59
N TYR A 55 12.25 -1.91 -26.31
CA TYR A 55 11.78 -0.90 -25.35
C TYR A 55 12.80 0.24 -25.22
N GLU A 56 14.06 -0.08 -24.98
CA GLU A 56 15.15 0.89 -24.84
C GLU A 56 15.30 1.77 -26.11
N SER A 57 15.12 1.19 -27.30
CA SER A 57 15.21 1.92 -28.58
C SER A 57 14.03 2.88 -28.82
N LYS A 58 12.91 2.71 -28.12
CA LYS A 58 11.67 3.49 -28.29
C LYS A 58 11.38 4.45 -27.14
N THR A 59 12.16 4.37 -26.05
CA THR A 59 11.99 5.22 -24.88
C THR A 59 13.12 6.23 -24.79
N SER A 60 12.82 7.39 -24.24
CA SER A 60 13.80 8.47 -24.02
C SER A 60 13.73 8.95 -22.57
N VAL A 61 14.79 9.62 -22.13
CA VAL A 61 14.81 10.27 -20.82
C VAL A 61 13.79 11.40 -20.79
N GLY A 62 13.00 11.47 -19.74
CA GLY A 62 11.97 12.51 -19.58
C GLY A 62 12.55 13.93 -19.45
N GLY A 63 11.72 14.93 -19.73
CA GLY A 63 12.10 16.33 -19.71
C GLY A 63 12.30 16.95 -18.32
N PHE A 64 11.96 16.22 -17.25
CA PHE A 64 12.16 16.66 -15.85
C PHE A 64 12.41 15.45 -14.94
N THR A 65 12.92 15.73 -13.75
CA THR A 65 13.20 14.71 -12.74
C THR A 65 12.06 14.62 -11.72
N PHE A 66 11.95 13.45 -11.06
CA PHE A 66 11.05 13.30 -9.90
C PHE A 66 11.34 14.35 -8.81
N GLN A 67 12.60 14.64 -8.52
CA GLN A 67 13.00 15.61 -7.52
C GLN A 67 12.49 17.02 -7.84
N GLN A 68 12.53 17.40 -9.10
CA GLN A 68 11.99 18.67 -9.56
C GLN A 68 10.47 18.72 -9.40
N TYR A 69 9.76 17.66 -9.81
CA TYR A 69 8.32 17.55 -9.61
C TYR A 69 7.92 17.63 -8.13
N ARG A 70 8.60 16.85 -7.27
CA ARG A 70 8.37 16.89 -5.81
C ARG A 70 8.58 18.28 -5.24
N SER A 71 9.64 18.98 -5.66
CA SER A 71 9.95 20.35 -5.21
C SER A 71 8.85 21.33 -5.58
N ASP A 72 8.31 21.23 -6.81
CA ASP A 72 7.23 22.09 -7.29
C ASP A 72 5.90 21.81 -6.57
N VAL A 73 5.59 20.54 -6.27
CA VAL A 73 4.44 20.18 -5.44
C VAL A 73 4.59 20.78 -4.04
N LEU A 74 5.78 20.66 -3.42
CA LEU A 74 6.05 21.24 -2.11
C LEU A 74 5.88 22.76 -2.11
N ALA A 75 6.42 23.45 -3.12
CA ALA A 75 6.29 24.90 -3.26
C ALA A 75 4.81 25.32 -3.41
N ALA A 76 4.06 24.56 -4.18
CA ALA A 76 2.64 24.78 -4.38
C ALA A 76 1.82 24.63 -3.08
N LEU A 77 2.13 23.62 -2.29
CA LEU A 77 1.47 23.39 -1.02
C LEU A 77 1.83 24.49 0.00
N ARG A 78 3.10 24.91 0.06
CA ARG A 78 3.55 26.01 0.91
C ARG A 78 2.93 27.37 0.55
N ALA A 79 2.63 27.59 -0.71
CA ALA A 79 1.91 28.79 -1.16
C ALA A 79 0.44 28.81 -0.70
N LYS A 80 -0.14 27.66 -0.40
CA LYS A 80 -1.56 27.52 -0.05
C LYS A 80 -1.80 27.32 1.45
N TYR A 81 -0.90 26.62 2.14
CA TYR A 81 -1.06 26.24 3.52
C TYR A 81 0.03 26.86 4.41
N GLN A 82 -0.38 27.40 5.55
CA GLN A 82 0.51 28.06 6.48
C GLN A 82 1.61 27.13 7.04
N THR A 83 1.25 25.88 7.27
CA THR A 83 2.17 24.85 7.79
C THR A 83 2.20 23.67 6.85
N VAL A 84 3.40 23.31 6.40
CA VAL A 84 3.67 22.16 5.51
C VAL A 84 4.98 21.53 5.92
N TYR A 85 4.95 20.25 6.28
CA TYR A 85 6.13 19.48 6.62
C TYR A 85 6.60 18.66 5.43
N ASP A 86 7.84 18.85 5.05
CA ASP A 86 8.49 18.06 4.01
C ASP A 86 9.05 16.77 4.63
N GLY A 87 8.21 15.71 4.70
CA GLY A 87 8.57 14.41 5.24
C GLY A 87 9.51 13.62 4.33
N ASN A 88 9.93 12.45 4.77
CA ASN A 88 10.86 11.61 4.00
C ASN A 88 10.26 11.07 2.69
N LYS A 89 9.00 10.65 2.72
CA LYS A 89 8.26 10.09 1.56
C LYS A 89 7.17 11.05 1.09
N ALA A 90 6.28 11.44 1.99
CA ALA A 90 5.15 12.32 1.73
C ALA A 90 5.41 13.75 2.25
N ILE A 91 4.58 14.67 1.82
CA ILE A 91 4.51 16.05 2.30
C ILE A 91 3.25 16.13 3.17
N THR A 92 3.44 16.40 4.46
CA THR A 92 2.34 16.43 5.44
C THR A 92 1.76 17.83 5.58
N ILE A 93 0.46 17.94 5.48
CA ILE A 93 -0.33 19.14 5.81
C ILE A 93 -1.07 18.84 7.12
N PRO A 94 -0.70 19.47 8.25
CA PRO A 94 -1.39 19.24 9.52
C PRO A 94 -2.87 19.58 9.43
N GLY A 95 -3.67 18.80 10.13
CA GLY A 95 -5.08 19.09 10.34
C GLY A 95 -5.31 20.33 11.21
N ASN A 96 -6.57 20.73 11.29
CA ASN A 96 -7.04 21.76 12.21
C ASN A 96 -8.50 21.44 12.62
N SER A 97 -9.21 22.38 13.23
CA SER A 97 -10.61 22.17 13.66
C SER A 97 -11.58 21.78 12.54
N SER A 98 -11.24 22.04 11.27
CA SER A 98 -12.12 21.81 10.11
C SER A 98 -11.55 20.83 9.08
N ARG A 99 -10.36 20.32 9.29
CA ARG A 99 -9.64 19.49 8.31
C ARG A 99 -8.79 18.44 9.02
N LEU A 100 -8.77 17.21 8.49
CA LEU A 100 -7.86 16.15 8.91
C LEU A 100 -6.42 16.43 8.48
N ASN A 101 -5.45 15.74 9.10
CA ASN A 101 -4.10 15.64 8.55
C ASN A 101 -4.16 15.05 7.15
N ALA A 102 -3.32 15.53 6.26
CA ALA A 102 -3.20 14.99 4.91
C ALA A 102 -1.73 14.77 4.54
N ASP A 103 -1.44 13.58 4.04
CA ASP A 103 -0.16 13.21 3.46
C ASP A 103 -0.27 13.25 1.94
N VAL A 104 0.38 14.22 1.32
CA VAL A 104 0.48 14.33 -0.13
C VAL A 104 1.74 13.62 -0.60
N LEU A 105 1.56 12.62 -1.45
CA LEU A 105 2.63 11.83 -2.05
C LEU A 105 2.86 12.24 -3.50
N PRO A 106 3.87 13.08 -3.80
CA PRO A 106 4.29 13.30 -5.17
C PRO A 106 4.82 11.99 -5.75
N CYS A 107 4.32 11.58 -6.91
CA CYS A 107 4.72 10.33 -7.55
C CYS A 107 4.62 10.44 -9.07
N VAL A 108 5.31 9.55 -9.76
CA VAL A 108 5.24 9.37 -11.20
C VAL A 108 4.54 8.05 -11.52
N GLU A 109 4.08 7.89 -12.74
CA GLU A 109 3.57 6.61 -13.19
C GLU A 109 4.66 5.55 -13.17
N TYR A 110 4.30 4.33 -12.77
CA TYR A 110 5.17 3.17 -12.84
C TYR A 110 4.54 2.11 -13.74
N ARG A 111 5.33 1.50 -14.62
CA ARG A 111 4.89 0.47 -15.57
C ARG A 111 5.72 -0.78 -15.40
N TYR A 112 5.11 -1.83 -14.86
CA TYR A 112 5.72 -3.14 -14.74
C TYR A 112 5.36 -3.99 -15.95
N TYR A 113 6.25 -4.03 -16.93
CA TYR A 113 6.01 -4.66 -18.23
C TYR A 113 6.17 -6.17 -18.18
N TRP A 114 5.24 -6.89 -18.81
CA TRP A 114 5.38 -8.32 -19.13
C TRP A 114 5.33 -8.61 -20.63
N ASN A 115 4.98 -7.66 -21.48
CA ASN A 115 5.03 -7.74 -22.92
C ASN A 115 5.29 -6.39 -23.54
N TYR A 116 6.12 -6.36 -24.60
CA TYR A 116 6.41 -5.14 -25.36
C TYR A 116 6.77 -5.48 -26.81
N THR A 117 5.94 -5.02 -27.78
CA THR A 117 6.14 -5.27 -29.21
C THR A 117 6.49 -4.00 -29.99
N GLY A 118 6.59 -2.85 -29.32
CA GLY A 118 6.75 -1.54 -29.96
C GLY A 118 5.45 -0.96 -30.56
N ARG A 119 4.41 -1.78 -30.72
CA ARG A 119 3.06 -1.37 -31.13
C ARG A 119 2.06 -1.55 -30.00
N THR A 120 2.21 -2.62 -29.23
CA THR A 120 1.42 -2.94 -28.07
C THR A 120 2.33 -3.15 -26.88
N SER A 121 1.83 -2.88 -25.71
CA SER A 121 2.51 -3.13 -24.43
C SER A 121 1.51 -3.55 -23.39
N ASP A 122 1.87 -4.57 -22.63
CA ASP A 122 1.10 -5.04 -21.49
C ASP A 122 1.92 -4.82 -20.22
N TYR A 123 1.35 -4.11 -19.27
CA TYR A 123 1.99 -3.77 -17.99
C TYR A 123 0.98 -3.57 -16.87
N SER A 124 1.42 -3.83 -15.66
CA SER A 124 0.71 -3.36 -14.47
C SER A 124 1.07 -1.91 -14.22
N LYS A 125 0.05 -1.05 -14.17
CA LYS A 125 0.21 0.36 -13.87
C LYS A 125 0.26 0.59 -12.37
N GLY A 126 1.33 1.20 -11.91
CA GLY A 126 1.53 1.60 -10.54
C GLY A 126 1.96 3.06 -10.40
N ILE A 127 2.48 3.39 -9.24
CA ILE A 127 3.15 4.65 -8.93
C ILE A 127 4.54 4.38 -8.39
N ALA A 128 5.45 5.29 -8.67
CA ALA A 128 6.80 5.27 -8.11
C ALA A 128 7.19 6.64 -7.56
N PHE A 129 7.96 6.62 -6.48
CA PHE A 129 8.52 7.82 -5.86
C PHE A 129 9.83 7.50 -5.17
N TYR A 130 10.65 8.52 -4.96
CA TYR A 130 11.88 8.38 -4.19
C TYR A 130 11.73 9.02 -2.81
N SER A 131 12.27 8.36 -1.80
CA SER A 131 12.49 9.01 -0.50
C SER A 131 13.57 10.10 -0.62
N LYS A 132 13.72 10.94 0.40
CA LYS A 132 14.81 11.92 0.46
C LYS A 132 16.21 11.30 0.44
N GLN A 133 16.32 10.02 0.89
CA GLN A 133 17.57 9.25 0.82
C GLN A 133 17.81 8.59 -0.55
N GLY A 134 16.97 8.87 -1.56
CA GLY A 134 17.11 8.31 -2.90
C GLY A 134 16.62 6.87 -3.05
N LYS A 135 16.00 6.25 -2.02
CA LYS A 135 15.41 4.91 -2.14
C LYS A 135 14.12 4.98 -2.96
N LEU A 136 14.05 4.16 -4.02
CA LEU A 136 12.85 4.00 -4.84
C LEU A 136 11.80 3.17 -4.10
N TYR A 137 10.56 3.62 -4.16
CA TYR A 137 9.36 2.91 -3.68
C TYR A 137 8.38 2.77 -4.83
N VAL A 138 7.78 1.60 -4.93
CA VAL A 138 6.77 1.27 -5.95
C VAL A 138 5.52 0.76 -5.25
N ASN A 139 4.36 1.28 -5.64
CA ASN A 139 3.07 0.86 -5.14
C ASN A 139 2.08 0.65 -6.30
N PHE A 140 1.09 -0.21 -6.09
CA PHE A 140 0.00 -0.49 -7.03
C PHE A 140 -1.36 -0.21 -6.36
N PRO A 141 -1.70 1.08 -6.13
CA PRO A 141 -2.87 1.46 -5.33
C PRO A 141 -4.20 1.09 -5.99
N ASP A 142 -4.27 1.07 -7.31
CA ASP A 142 -5.51 0.73 -8.02
C ASP A 142 -5.80 -0.76 -7.92
N GLN A 143 -4.81 -1.63 -8.17
CA GLN A 143 -4.94 -3.09 -8.00
C GLN A 143 -5.24 -3.46 -6.54
N HIS A 144 -4.57 -2.79 -5.58
CA HIS A 144 -4.86 -2.99 -4.17
C HIS A 144 -6.35 -2.69 -3.86
N TYR A 145 -6.84 -1.54 -4.31
CA TYR A 145 -8.23 -1.13 -4.10
C TYR A 145 -9.22 -2.08 -4.74
N GLU A 146 -9.01 -2.44 -6.02
CA GLU A 146 -9.86 -3.33 -6.79
C GLU A 146 -9.94 -4.72 -6.17
N ASN A 147 -8.81 -5.31 -5.83
CA ASN A 147 -8.72 -6.64 -5.23
C ASN A 147 -9.35 -6.69 -3.84
N LEU A 148 -9.06 -5.70 -2.97
CA LEU A 148 -9.72 -5.61 -1.66
C LEU A 148 -11.23 -5.41 -1.79
N THR A 149 -11.67 -4.60 -2.75
CA THR A 149 -13.09 -4.31 -2.95
C THR A 149 -13.83 -5.54 -3.49
N SER A 150 -13.25 -6.21 -4.49
CA SER A 150 -13.79 -7.45 -5.03
C SER A 150 -13.92 -8.53 -3.96
N LYS A 151 -12.84 -8.81 -3.22
CA LYS A 151 -12.88 -9.80 -2.15
C LYS A 151 -13.81 -9.40 -1.01
N ASN A 152 -13.89 -8.11 -0.67
CA ASN A 152 -14.84 -7.64 0.34
C ASN A 152 -16.30 -7.88 -0.10
N GLY A 153 -16.62 -7.70 -1.38
CA GLY A 153 -17.92 -8.07 -1.94
C GLY A 153 -18.21 -9.56 -1.78
N ASN A 154 -17.25 -10.41 -2.15
CA ASN A 154 -17.33 -11.86 -2.06
C ASN A 154 -17.42 -12.39 -0.61
N THR A 155 -17.05 -11.58 0.38
CA THR A 155 -17.15 -11.89 1.81
C THR A 155 -18.34 -11.21 2.50
N GLY A 156 -19.32 -10.68 1.74
CA GLY A 156 -20.46 -9.96 2.30
C GLY A 156 -20.05 -8.73 3.14
N GLY A 157 -18.97 -8.08 2.80
CA GLY A 157 -18.44 -6.90 3.52
C GLY A 157 -17.57 -7.22 4.74
N LYS A 158 -17.34 -8.49 5.07
CA LYS A 158 -16.67 -8.91 6.30
C LYS A 158 -15.16 -8.65 6.28
N LEU A 159 -14.49 -8.79 5.13
CA LEU A 159 -13.04 -8.60 5.03
C LEU A 159 -12.58 -7.23 5.56
N LYS A 160 -13.14 -6.14 5.04
CA LYS A 160 -12.78 -4.77 5.47
C LYS A 160 -13.16 -4.52 6.93
N GLY A 161 -14.23 -5.16 7.42
CA GLY A 161 -14.61 -5.16 8.83
C GLY A 161 -13.55 -5.81 9.72
N CYS A 162 -13.09 -7.00 9.36
CA CYS A 162 -11.99 -7.69 10.05
C CYS A 162 -10.71 -6.86 10.04
N VAL A 163 -10.33 -6.26 8.90
CA VAL A 163 -9.18 -5.35 8.84
C VAL A 163 -9.29 -4.23 9.87
N ARG A 164 -10.44 -3.58 10.01
CA ARG A 164 -10.64 -2.53 11.02
C ARG A 164 -10.57 -3.07 12.46
N ILE A 165 -11.10 -4.26 12.71
CA ILE A 165 -11.02 -4.93 14.03
C ILE A 165 -9.54 -5.18 14.38
N PHE A 166 -8.78 -5.80 13.48
CA PHE A 166 -7.37 -6.11 13.71
C PHE A 166 -6.51 -4.84 13.89
N LYS A 167 -6.79 -3.77 13.13
CA LYS A 167 -6.12 -2.47 13.32
C LYS A 167 -6.44 -1.86 14.70
N ARG A 168 -7.68 -1.96 15.18
CA ARG A 168 -8.06 -1.47 16.51
C ARG A 168 -7.38 -2.25 17.63
N ILE A 169 -7.36 -3.59 17.53
CA ILE A 169 -6.68 -4.43 18.52
C ILE A 169 -5.17 -4.12 18.53
N ARG A 170 -4.54 -4.05 17.35
CA ARG A 170 -3.15 -3.62 17.25
C ARG A 170 -2.89 -2.28 17.95
N ASN A 171 -3.75 -1.29 17.69
CA ASN A 171 -3.58 0.04 18.29
C ASN A 171 -3.72 -0.02 19.81
N ALA A 172 -4.68 -0.78 20.34
CA ALA A 172 -4.83 -0.98 21.78
C ALA A 172 -3.59 -1.67 22.38
N MET A 173 -3.06 -2.72 21.74
CA MET A 173 -1.81 -3.37 22.18
C MET A 173 -0.61 -2.41 22.14
N VAL A 174 -0.57 -1.48 21.18
CA VAL A 174 0.49 -0.44 21.12
C VAL A 174 0.33 0.55 22.27
N GLU A 175 -0.88 1.00 22.58
CA GLU A 175 -1.17 1.89 23.72
C GLU A 175 -0.83 1.24 25.06
N GLU A 176 -1.04 -0.07 25.19
CA GLU A 176 -0.65 -0.87 26.37
C GLU A 176 0.87 -1.21 26.40
N GLY A 177 1.63 -0.87 25.37
CA GLY A 177 3.07 -1.18 25.28
C GLY A 177 3.40 -2.64 25.03
N THR A 178 2.41 -3.48 24.69
CA THR A 178 2.58 -4.92 24.44
C THR A 178 2.93 -5.24 22.98
N TRP A 179 2.77 -4.29 22.07
CA TRP A 179 3.10 -4.42 20.66
C TRP A 179 3.76 -3.17 20.07
N ARG A 180 4.53 -3.33 19.00
CA ARG A 180 5.13 -2.23 18.22
C ARG A 180 4.45 -2.11 16.86
N LYS A 181 3.94 -0.92 16.52
CA LYS A 181 3.16 -0.65 15.30
C LYS A 181 3.92 -1.01 14.02
N GLU A 182 5.24 -0.82 14.02
CA GLU A 182 6.13 -1.07 12.88
C GLU A 182 6.19 -2.54 12.48
N ARG A 183 5.91 -3.48 13.41
CA ARG A 183 5.86 -4.91 13.14
C ARG A 183 4.60 -5.32 12.35
N SER A 184 3.52 -4.53 12.44
CA SER A 184 2.28 -4.78 11.71
C SER A 184 1.64 -3.49 11.19
N PRO A 185 2.27 -2.80 10.21
CA PRO A 185 1.72 -1.59 9.63
C PRO A 185 0.37 -1.87 8.94
N SER A 186 -0.43 -0.82 8.77
CA SER A 186 -1.82 -0.94 8.29
C SER A 186 -1.95 -1.63 6.93
N TYR A 187 -1.06 -1.31 5.99
CA TYR A 187 -1.01 -1.97 4.67
C TYR A 187 -0.71 -3.47 4.78
N TYR A 188 0.21 -3.84 5.68
CA TYR A 188 0.54 -5.25 5.93
C TYR A 188 -0.65 -6.04 6.45
N LEU A 189 -1.43 -5.48 7.40
CA LEU A 189 -2.64 -6.13 7.91
C LEU A 189 -3.70 -6.32 6.82
N GLU A 190 -3.86 -5.34 5.94
CA GLU A 190 -4.76 -5.47 4.78
C GLU A 190 -4.32 -6.62 3.88
N CYS A 191 -3.02 -6.71 3.57
CA CYS A 191 -2.46 -7.79 2.77
C CYS A 191 -2.54 -9.15 3.48
N LEU A 192 -2.26 -9.20 4.78
CA LEU A 192 -2.34 -10.45 5.54
C LEU A 192 -3.74 -11.05 5.51
N LEU A 193 -4.77 -10.23 5.80
CA LEU A 193 -6.16 -10.68 5.80
C LEU A 193 -6.69 -10.95 4.38
N TRP A 194 -6.15 -10.29 3.36
CA TRP A 194 -6.50 -10.57 1.98
C TRP A 194 -6.15 -12.01 1.55
N ASN A 195 -5.14 -12.64 2.17
CA ASN A 195 -4.78 -14.03 1.89
C ASN A 195 -5.70 -15.07 2.54
N VAL A 196 -6.53 -14.70 3.51
CA VAL A 196 -7.48 -15.63 4.17
C VAL A 196 -8.55 -16.07 3.18
N PRO A 197 -8.88 -17.38 3.05
CA PRO A 197 -9.91 -17.86 2.13
C PRO A 197 -11.27 -17.22 2.36
N THR A 198 -12.00 -16.95 1.26
CA THR A 198 -13.28 -16.24 1.29
C THR A 198 -14.34 -16.94 2.16
N HIS A 199 -14.37 -18.26 2.18
CA HIS A 199 -15.36 -19.03 2.94
C HIS A 199 -15.26 -18.86 4.46
N ILE A 200 -14.09 -18.45 4.98
CA ILE A 200 -13.89 -18.18 6.41
C ILE A 200 -14.67 -16.95 6.89
N PHE A 201 -15.03 -16.04 5.98
CA PHE A 201 -15.76 -14.81 6.28
C PHE A 201 -17.29 -14.96 6.20
N SER A 202 -17.84 -16.14 6.42
CA SER A 202 -19.25 -16.46 6.10
C SER A 202 -20.25 -16.18 7.23
N ASP A 203 -19.79 -15.78 8.45
CA ASP A 203 -20.63 -15.67 9.64
C ASP A 203 -20.53 -14.29 10.34
N SER A 204 -21.01 -14.19 11.57
CA SER A 204 -20.84 -13.01 12.42
C SER A 204 -19.38 -12.76 12.78
N TYR A 205 -19.03 -11.55 13.21
CA TYR A 205 -17.63 -11.25 13.57
C TYR A 205 -17.14 -12.03 14.78
N GLU A 206 -18.02 -12.45 15.69
CA GLU A 206 -17.73 -13.27 16.85
C GLU A 206 -17.19 -14.65 16.45
N ILE A 207 -17.61 -15.16 15.28
CA ILE A 207 -17.14 -16.43 14.71
C ILE A 207 -15.99 -16.19 13.73
N VAL A 208 -16.14 -15.22 12.84
CA VAL A 208 -15.16 -14.94 11.78
C VAL A 208 -13.80 -14.55 12.34
N VAL A 209 -13.73 -13.70 13.38
CA VAL A 209 -12.45 -13.23 13.92
C VAL A 209 -11.62 -14.38 14.50
N PRO A 210 -12.15 -15.25 15.39
CA PRO A 210 -11.46 -16.45 15.82
C PRO A 210 -11.02 -17.38 14.69
N ASP A 211 -11.89 -17.60 13.70
CA ASP A 211 -11.59 -18.50 12.58
C ASP A 211 -10.49 -17.96 11.66
N VAL A 212 -10.48 -16.64 11.41
CA VAL A 212 -9.38 -15.96 10.72
C VAL A 212 -8.06 -16.12 11.48
N LEU A 213 -8.06 -15.95 12.81
CA LEU A 213 -6.87 -16.11 13.63
C LEU A 213 -6.35 -17.55 13.60
N LYS A 214 -7.23 -18.54 13.77
CA LYS A 214 -6.86 -19.98 13.69
C LYS A 214 -6.27 -20.33 12.33
N TYR A 215 -6.95 -19.90 11.25
CA TYR A 215 -6.47 -20.14 9.89
C TYR A 215 -5.07 -19.54 9.70
N LEU A 216 -4.90 -18.24 9.98
CA LEU A 216 -3.62 -17.57 9.79
C LEU A 216 -2.51 -18.21 10.63
N TYR A 217 -2.77 -18.52 11.90
CA TYR A 217 -1.77 -19.15 12.76
C TYR A 217 -1.31 -20.49 12.22
N THR A 218 -2.24 -21.36 11.83
CA THR A 218 -1.93 -22.70 11.33
C THR A 218 -1.23 -22.64 9.97
N ASP A 219 -1.81 -21.93 9.00
CA ASP A 219 -1.28 -21.88 7.63
C ASP A 219 0.09 -21.18 7.57
N LEU A 220 0.29 -20.10 8.34
CA LEU A 220 1.59 -19.41 8.40
C LEU A 220 2.67 -20.30 9.00
N LYS A 221 2.38 -21.09 10.04
CA LYS A 221 3.33 -22.03 10.61
C LYS A 221 3.69 -23.15 9.64
N GLU A 222 2.69 -23.76 9.01
CA GLU A 222 2.91 -24.81 8.01
C GLU A 222 3.79 -24.31 6.86
N LYS A 223 3.52 -23.12 6.36
CA LYS A 223 4.29 -22.52 5.26
C LYS A 223 5.70 -22.10 5.68
N ARG A 224 5.87 -21.61 6.89
CA ARG A 224 7.20 -21.31 7.45
C ARG A 224 8.04 -22.58 7.59
N ASP A 225 7.44 -23.67 8.07
CA ASP A 225 8.14 -24.91 8.49
C ASP A 225 8.37 -25.89 7.32
N GLY A 226 8.05 -25.53 6.09
CA GLY A 226 8.33 -26.37 4.91
C GLY A 226 7.42 -26.15 3.70
N GLY A 227 6.46 -25.24 3.83
CA GLY A 227 5.56 -24.85 2.73
C GLY A 227 6.11 -23.72 1.87
N ASP A 228 5.27 -23.19 0.99
CA ASP A 228 5.63 -22.10 0.09
C ASP A 228 5.04 -20.75 0.54
N LEU A 229 5.86 -19.93 1.20
CA LEU A 229 5.51 -18.58 1.64
C LEU A 229 5.21 -17.63 0.45
N ARG A 230 5.67 -17.95 -0.77
CA ARG A 230 5.39 -17.14 -1.98
C ARG A 230 3.92 -17.17 -2.38
N SER A 231 3.13 -18.10 -1.83
CA SER A 231 1.68 -18.14 -1.98
C SER A 231 0.98 -16.96 -1.30
N TYR A 232 1.59 -16.37 -0.25
CA TYR A 232 1.10 -15.15 0.33
C TYR A 232 1.46 -13.95 -0.54
N LYS A 233 0.44 -13.27 -1.06
CA LYS A 233 0.59 -12.10 -1.91
C LYS A 233 0.21 -10.82 -1.17
N GLN A 234 0.78 -9.71 -1.62
CA GLN A 234 0.20 -8.41 -1.29
C GLN A 234 -1.18 -8.29 -1.96
N ALA A 235 -2.06 -7.45 -1.42
CA ALA A 235 -3.40 -7.30 -1.97
C ALA A 235 -3.43 -6.73 -3.42
N ASN A 236 -2.31 -6.24 -3.93
CA ASN A 236 -2.16 -5.89 -5.35
C ASN A 236 -2.01 -7.11 -6.28
N ASP A 237 -1.82 -8.32 -5.75
CA ASP A 237 -1.56 -9.59 -6.43
C ASP A 237 -0.31 -9.63 -7.35
N ILE A 238 0.53 -8.61 -7.29
CA ILE A 238 1.75 -8.49 -8.09
C ILE A 238 2.97 -8.98 -7.31
N TYR A 239 3.07 -8.56 -6.05
CA TYR A 239 4.20 -8.90 -5.20
C TYR A 239 3.84 -9.96 -4.14
N VAL A 240 4.81 -10.77 -3.78
CA VAL A 240 4.68 -11.66 -2.62
C VAL A 240 4.69 -10.83 -1.33
N LEU A 241 3.98 -11.30 -0.30
CA LEU A 241 3.91 -10.60 0.99
C LEU A 241 5.19 -10.79 1.80
N PHE A 242 5.64 -12.02 1.94
CA PHE A 242 6.84 -12.36 2.71
C PHE A 242 8.05 -12.45 1.78
N HIS A 243 8.48 -11.32 1.27
CA HIS A 243 9.68 -11.21 0.46
C HIS A 243 10.56 -10.09 1.01
N SER A 244 11.82 -10.42 1.35
CA SER A 244 12.84 -9.47 1.73
C SER A 244 12.69 -8.78 3.11
N GLU A 245 13.42 -7.72 3.25
CA GLU A 245 13.78 -6.96 4.45
C GLU A 245 12.61 -6.29 5.21
N PHE A 246 11.37 -6.32 4.69
CA PHE A 246 10.30 -5.51 5.25
C PHE A 246 9.33 -6.29 6.12
N TRP A 247 8.91 -7.51 5.69
CA TRP A 247 7.90 -8.29 6.41
C TRP A 247 8.33 -9.75 6.48
N ASN A 248 8.50 -10.22 7.69
CA ASN A 248 8.81 -11.62 7.95
C ASN A 248 7.59 -12.37 8.49
N VAL A 249 7.56 -13.65 8.23
CA VAL A 249 6.46 -14.53 8.67
C VAL A 249 6.40 -14.68 10.20
N GLY A 250 7.53 -14.52 10.90
CA GLY A 250 7.58 -14.56 12.36
C GLY A 250 6.74 -13.44 12.98
N ASP A 251 6.86 -12.21 12.47
CA ASP A 251 6.04 -11.08 12.93
C ASP A 251 4.54 -11.32 12.69
N ALA A 252 4.17 -12.02 11.61
CA ALA A 252 2.77 -12.38 11.35
C ALA A 252 2.25 -13.39 12.38
N ILE A 253 3.01 -14.45 12.64
CA ILE A 253 2.66 -15.49 13.62
C ILE A 253 2.54 -14.89 15.02
N ASP A 254 3.52 -14.09 15.42
CA ASP A 254 3.53 -13.40 16.72
C ASP A 254 2.32 -12.46 16.85
N PHE A 255 2.02 -11.69 15.80
CA PHE A 255 0.87 -10.79 15.79
C PHE A 255 -0.45 -11.54 15.98
N VAL A 256 -0.66 -12.60 15.20
CA VAL A 256 -1.88 -13.43 15.29
C VAL A 256 -2.04 -14.05 16.68
N SER A 257 -0.93 -14.55 17.26
CA SER A 257 -0.92 -15.08 18.63
C SER A 257 -1.24 -14.02 19.67
N GLN A 258 -0.62 -12.84 19.57
CA GLN A 258 -0.88 -11.73 20.51
C GLN A 258 -2.30 -11.19 20.39
N VAL A 259 -2.88 -11.13 19.19
CA VAL A 259 -4.29 -10.76 19.00
C VAL A 259 -5.23 -11.78 19.65
N TRP A 260 -4.91 -13.09 19.50
CA TRP A 260 -5.67 -14.14 20.17
C TRP A 260 -5.62 -13.96 21.70
N ASP A 261 -4.44 -13.83 22.27
CA ASP A 261 -4.26 -13.62 23.70
C ASP A 261 -4.97 -12.34 24.18
N TYR A 262 -4.92 -11.26 23.39
CA TYR A 262 -5.58 -10.00 23.72
C TYR A 262 -7.10 -10.15 23.80
N ILE A 263 -7.72 -10.92 22.90
CA ILE A 263 -9.17 -11.13 22.88
C ILE A 263 -9.63 -12.04 24.04
N TYR A 264 -8.82 -13.04 24.40
CA TYR A 264 -9.21 -14.10 25.35
C TYR A 264 -8.49 -14.00 26.69
N ARG A 265 -7.90 -12.85 27.01
CA ARG A 265 -7.20 -12.62 28.30
C ARG A 265 -8.09 -12.64 29.53
N ASN A 266 -9.38 -12.89 29.45
CA ASN A 266 -10.29 -12.95 30.59
C ASN A 266 -10.97 -14.32 30.68
#